data_05664213e5a8158a475f8b63f2c15472
#
_entry.id   05664213e5a8158a475f8b63f2c15472
#
_cell.length_a   1.000
_cell.length_b   1.000
_cell.length_c   1.000
_cell.angle_alpha   90.00
_cell.angle_beta   90.00
_cell.angle_gamma   90.00
#
_symmetry.space_group_name_H-M   'P 1'
#
loop_
_entity.id
_entity.type
_entity.pdbx_description
1 polymer ?
#
loop_
_entity_poly.entity_id
_entity_poly.type
_entity_poly.pdbx_seq_one_letter_code
_entity_poly.pdbx_strand_id
1 'polypeptide(L)'
;VTAQNTLGVSAVHLVPTDIITAQIEAVRADFEIRAYKIGMLGTAEVIECVAENLKKCRFGKRVLDPVMIAKGGAPLLQDSAVEAMKRLLLPDTDILTPNLPEAEALTGVRIENRQDAERAAKILQDCGVKNVVIKGGHLGDSRSEYCTDWLFTPDEVFEFTDRRFPTAHTHGTGC
;
A
#
# COMPACT_ATOMS: atom_id res chain seq x y z
N VAL A 1 -5.51 14.90 -4.09
CA VAL A 1 -6.50 14.75 -5.17
C VAL A 1 -5.78 14.68 -6.50
N THR A 2 -6.21 13.78 -7.38
CA THR A 2 -5.60 13.56 -8.71
C THR A 2 -6.61 13.85 -9.81
N ALA A 3 -6.19 14.55 -10.86
CA ALA A 3 -6.88 14.59 -12.14
C ALA A 3 -6.36 13.39 -12.96
N GLN A 4 -7.12 12.31 -12.97
CA GLN A 4 -6.68 11.01 -13.47
C GLN A 4 -7.77 10.34 -14.31
N ASN A 5 -7.34 9.69 -15.39
CA ASN A 5 -8.18 8.82 -16.20
C ASN A 5 -7.44 7.50 -16.52
N THR A 6 -7.98 6.69 -17.42
CA THR A 6 -7.36 5.39 -17.79
C THR A 6 -6.06 5.53 -18.56
N LEU A 7 -5.72 6.73 -19.06
CA LEU A 7 -4.51 7.02 -19.84
C LEU A 7 -3.37 7.52 -18.96
N GLY A 8 -3.68 8.17 -17.80
CA GLY A 8 -2.66 8.69 -16.91
C GLY A 8 -3.16 9.73 -15.93
N VAL A 9 -2.20 10.33 -15.22
CA VAL A 9 -2.39 11.42 -14.26
C VAL A 9 -1.95 12.73 -14.91
N SER A 10 -2.87 13.69 -15.08
CA SER A 10 -2.60 15.00 -15.68
C SER A 10 -2.27 16.08 -14.65
N ALA A 11 -2.75 15.94 -13.41
CA ALA A 11 -2.44 16.86 -12.32
C ALA A 11 -2.60 16.18 -10.96
N VAL A 12 -1.85 16.67 -9.97
CA VAL A 12 -1.95 16.27 -8.56
C VAL A 12 -2.08 17.55 -7.73
N HIS A 13 -3.06 17.59 -6.83
CA HIS A 13 -3.19 18.60 -5.81
C HIS A 13 -3.08 17.98 -4.44
N LEU A 14 -2.08 18.39 -3.67
CA LEU A 14 -1.92 17.95 -2.28
C LEU A 14 -2.95 18.68 -1.42
N VAL A 15 -3.66 17.93 -0.58
CA VAL A 15 -4.55 18.52 0.41
C VAL A 15 -3.68 19.14 1.51
N PRO A 16 -3.93 20.39 1.93
CA PRO A 16 -3.21 20.99 3.05
C PRO A 16 -3.33 20.17 4.34
N THR A 17 -2.26 20.11 5.12
CA THR A 17 -2.18 19.23 6.31
C THR A 17 -3.17 19.62 7.41
N ASP A 18 -3.52 20.89 7.53
CA ASP A 18 -4.58 21.37 8.41
C ASP A 18 -5.96 20.82 8.03
N ILE A 19 -6.24 20.75 6.72
CA ILE A 19 -7.48 20.16 6.20
C ILE A 19 -7.48 18.64 6.42
N ILE A 20 -6.34 17.95 6.22
CA ILE A 20 -6.21 16.52 6.53
C ILE A 20 -6.53 16.26 8.00
N THR A 21 -5.94 17.06 8.89
CA THR A 21 -6.20 16.99 10.34
C THR A 21 -7.67 17.22 10.64
N ALA A 22 -8.28 18.25 10.07
CA ALA A 22 -9.69 18.57 10.29
C ALA A 22 -10.63 17.45 9.82
N GLN A 23 -10.33 16.78 8.69
CA GLN A 23 -11.09 15.61 8.20
C GLN A 23 -11.01 14.43 9.17
N ILE A 24 -9.80 14.09 9.65
CA ILE A 24 -9.60 12.99 10.60
C ILE A 24 -10.35 13.27 11.91
N GLU A 25 -10.25 14.49 12.42
CA GLU A 25 -10.94 14.91 13.66
C GLU A 25 -12.46 14.91 13.51
N ALA A 26 -13.00 15.36 12.37
CA ALA A 26 -14.43 15.36 12.10
C ALA A 26 -14.99 13.92 12.12
N VAL A 27 -14.30 12.98 11.46
CA VAL A 27 -14.71 11.57 11.45
C VAL A 27 -14.56 10.95 12.85
N ARG A 28 -13.45 11.23 13.55
CA ARG A 28 -13.19 10.73 14.88
C ARG A 28 -14.25 11.19 15.91
N ALA A 29 -14.76 12.40 15.75
CA ALA A 29 -15.73 12.98 16.69
C ALA A 29 -17.12 12.33 16.58
N ASP A 30 -17.46 11.74 15.43
CA ASP A 30 -18.81 11.25 15.14
C ASP A 30 -18.88 9.71 15.04
N PHE A 31 -17.81 9.05 14.61
CA PHE A 31 -17.83 7.62 14.30
C PHE A 31 -16.90 6.78 15.18
N GLU A 32 -17.36 5.57 15.53
CA GLU A 32 -16.51 4.49 16.03
C GLU A 32 -15.86 3.77 14.85
N ILE A 33 -14.60 4.08 14.57
CA ILE A 33 -13.88 3.51 13.43
C ILE A 33 -13.28 2.15 13.83
N ARG A 34 -13.85 1.06 13.30
CA ARG A 34 -13.37 -0.31 13.53
C ARG A 34 -12.24 -0.73 12.63
N ALA A 35 -12.19 -0.19 11.42
CA ALA A 35 -11.09 -0.39 10.47
C ALA A 35 -10.99 0.80 9.53
N TYR A 36 -9.78 1.07 9.02
CA TYR A 36 -9.54 2.12 8.06
C TYR A 36 -8.43 1.74 7.09
N LYS A 37 -8.47 2.31 5.90
CA LYS A 37 -7.44 2.13 4.88
C LYS A 37 -6.67 3.42 4.66
N ILE A 38 -5.34 3.32 4.57
CA ILE A 38 -4.45 4.36 4.09
C ILE A 38 -4.02 3.97 2.67
N GLY A 39 -4.19 4.88 1.72
CA GLY A 39 -3.74 4.74 0.34
C GLY A 39 -2.65 5.75 0.00
N MET A 40 -2.79 6.43 -1.15
CA MET A 40 -1.83 7.41 -1.64
C MET A 40 -1.72 8.63 -0.72
N LEU A 41 -0.52 8.92 -0.22
CA LEU A 41 -0.24 10.07 0.65
C LEU A 41 0.60 11.17 -0.05
N GLY A 42 1.43 10.81 -1.02
CA GLY A 42 2.17 11.73 -1.90
C GLY A 42 3.51 12.22 -1.34
N THR A 43 3.56 12.80 -0.13
CA THR A 43 4.77 13.40 0.44
C THR A 43 5.07 12.95 1.86
N ALA A 44 6.33 13.13 2.31
CA ALA A 44 6.72 12.86 3.68
C ALA A 44 5.94 13.71 4.69
N GLU A 45 5.68 14.97 4.39
CA GLU A 45 4.92 15.88 5.23
C GLU A 45 3.48 15.38 5.47
N VAL A 46 2.81 14.90 4.42
CA VAL A 46 1.46 14.31 4.54
C VAL A 46 1.51 13.02 5.36
N ILE A 47 2.53 12.18 5.16
CA ILE A 47 2.72 10.95 5.95
C ILE A 47 2.91 11.27 7.43
N GLU A 48 3.74 12.25 7.75
CA GLU A 48 3.98 12.71 9.12
C GLU A 48 2.71 13.24 9.75
N CYS A 49 1.99 14.12 9.05
CA CYS A 49 0.70 14.65 9.50
C CYS A 49 -0.31 13.54 9.79
N VAL A 50 -0.49 12.59 8.86
CA VAL A 50 -1.41 11.45 9.04
C VAL A 50 -0.97 10.58 10.22
N ALA A 51 0.30 10.23 10.32
CA ALA A 51 0.82 9.40 11.40
C ALA A 51 0.61 10.05 12.78
N GLU A 52 0.86 11.36 12.89
CA GLU A 52 0.65 12.10 14.14
C GLU A 52 -0.84 12.15 14.56
N ASN A 53 -1.74 12.35 13.60
CA ASN A 53 -3.17 12.34 13.88
C ASN A 53 -3.66 10.95 14.28
N LEU A 54 -3.23 9.89 13.58
CA LEU A 54 -3.63 8.52 13.88
C LEU A 54 -3.13 8.05 15.26
N LYS A 55 -1.99 8.53 15.75
CA LYS A 55 -1.53 8.26 17.13
C LYS A 55 -2.48 8.79 18.20
N LYS A 56 -3.21 9.87 17.92
CA LYS A 56 -4.20 10.47 18.81
C LYS A 56 -5.56 9.77 18.73
N CYS A 57 -5.79 8.99 17.70
CA CYS A 57 -7.06 8.31 17.42
C CYS A 57 -7.02 6.86 17.94
N ARG A 58 -8.13 6.42 18.55
CA ARG A 58 -8.33 5.01 18.89
C ARG A 58 -9.11 4.31 17.78
N PHE A 59 -8.56 4.39 16.56
CA PHE A 59 -9.14 3.68 15.43
C PHE A 59 -8.79 2.19 15.50
N GLY A 60 -9.64 1.34 14.90
CA GLY A 60 -9.45 -0.09 14.87
C GLY A 60 -8.32 -0.52 13.92
N LYS A 61 -8.59 -1.54 13.11
CA LYS A 61 -7.59 -2.18 12.25
C LYS A 61 -7.09 -1.26 11.14
N ARG A 62 -5.76 -1.20 10.95
CA ARG A 62 -5.12 -0.42 9.88
C ARG A 62 -4.79 -1.30 8.69
N VAL A 63 -5.29 -0.93 7.52
CA VAL A 63 -4.84 -1.44 6.22
C VAL A 63 -4.01 -0.36 5.54
N LEU A 64 -2.78 -0.68 5.15
CA LEU A 64 -1.91 0.22 4.40
C LEU A 64 -1.70 -0.33 2.98
N ASP A 65 -2.09 0.46 1.99
CA ASP A 65 -1.79 0.19 0.58
C ASP A 65 -0.67 1.17 0.16
N PRO A 66 0.57 0.70 0.00
CA PRO A 66 1.74 1.57 -0.14
C PRO A 66 1.88 2.08 -1.58
N VAL A 67 0.89 2.85 -2.05
CA VAL A 67 0.84 3.34 -3.43
C VAL A 67 2.04 4.24 -3.72
N MET A 68 2.99 3.76 -4.52
CA MET A 68 4.24 4.46 -4.83
C MET A 68 4.32 4.95 -6.28
N ILE A 69 3.65 4.27 -7.20
CA ILE A 69 3.79 4.50 -8.64
C ILE A 69 2.40 4.64 -9.25
N ALA A 70 2.20 5.70 -10.05
CA ALA A 70 1.00 5.83 -10.85
C ALA A 70 0.99 4.79 -11.98
N LYS A 71 -0.19 4.40 -12.43
CA LYS A 71 -0.32 3.66 -13.69
C LYS A 71 0.27 4.52 -14.83
N GLY A 72 1.31 4.03 -15.48
CA GLY A 72 2.11 4.80 -16.45
C GLY A 72 3.56 5.05 -15.99
N GLY A 73 3.93 4.58 -14.79
CA GLY A 73 5.33 4.55 -14.31
C GLY A 73 5.81 5.85 -13.68
N ALA A 74 4.98 6.89 -13.58
CA ALA A 74 5.37 8.11 -12.88
C ALA A 74 5.49 7.86 -11.38
N PRO A 75 6.60 8.22 -10.72
CA PRO A 75 6.74 8.08 -9.27
C PRO A 75 5.74 9.02 -8.58
N LEU A 76 4.90 8.46 -7.71
CA LEU A 76 3.96 9.19 -6.86
C LEU A 76 4.53 9.51 -5.49
N LEU A 77 5.57 8.78 -5.08
CA LEU A 77 6.27 8.98 -3.83
C LEU A 77 7.75 9.34 -4.09
N GLN A 78 8.25 10.33 -3.36
CA GLN A 78 9.67 10.63 -3.29
C GLN A 78 10.37 9.68 -2.31
N ASP A 79 11.68 9.49 -2.42
CA ASP A 79 12.46 8.61 -1.54
C ASP A 79 12.27 8.96 -0.05
N SER A 80 12.21 10.26 0.27
CA SER A 80 11.93 10.75 1.63
C SER A 80 10.57 10.29 2.16
N ALA A 81 9.57 10.17 1.30
CA ALA A 81 8.24 9.70 1.68
C ALA A 81 8.21 8.18 1.91
N VAL A 82 9.01 7.41 1.16
CA VAL A 82 9.18 5.96 1.40
C VAL A 82 9.78 5.72 2.79
N GLU A 83 10.82 6.46 3.13
CA GLU A 83 11.46 6.36 4.46
C GLU A 83 10.53 6.83 5.60
N ALA A 84 9.76 7.90 5.37
CA ALA A 84 8.74 8.33 6.33
C ALA A 84 7.66 7.25 6.54
N MET A 85 7.20 6.60 5.46
CA MET A 85 6.24 5.49 5.52
C MET A 85 6.80 4.31 6.32
N LYS A 86 8.04 3.88 6.03
CA LYS A 86 8.71 2.81 6.77
C LYS A 86 8.79 3.10 8.26
N ARG A 87 9.18 4.29 8.63
CA ARG A 87 9.38 4.69 10.02
C ARG A 87 8.09 4.91 10.78
N LEU A 88 7.06 5.48 10.16
CA LEU A 88 5.89 6.02 10.86
C LEU A 88 4.60 5.22 10.65
N LEU A 89 4.46 4.50 9.54
CA LEU A 89 3.22 3.81 9.20
C LEU A 89 3.34 2.29 9.22
N LEU A 90 4.48 1.69 8.80
CA LEU A 90 4.65 0.23 8.86
C LEU A 90 4.52 -0.31 10.29
N PRO A 91 5.14 0.29 11.32
CA PRO A 91 4.82 -0.08 12.68
C PRO A 91 3.32 0.11 12.94
N ASP A 92 2.69 -0.82 13.64
CA ASP A 92 1.24 -0.81 13.92
C ASP A 92 0.31 -1.05 12.72
N THR A 93 0.82 -1.41 11.54
CA THR A 93 -0.01 -1.81 10.40
C THR A 93 -0.50 -3.25 10.60
N ASP A 94 -1.84 -3.43 10.60
CA ASP A 94 -2.41 -4.77 10.72
C ASP A 94 -2.32 -5.54 9.40
N ILE A 95 -2.53 -4.86 8.25
CA ILE A 95 -2.44 -5.47 6.92
C ILE A 95 -1.74 -4.48 5.97
N LEU A 96 -0.67 -4.92 5.34
CA LEU A 96 0.00 -4.21 4.25
C LEU A 96 -0.28 -4.92 2.93
N THR A 97 -0.65 -4.17 1.87
CA THR A 97 -1.07 -4.74 0.59
C THR A 97 -0.22 -4.28 -0.60
N PRO A 98 1.10 -4.48 -0.63
CA PRO A 98 1.95 -4.06 -1.73
C PRO A 98 1.76 -4.93 -2.98
N ASN A 99 1.92 -4.33 -4.15
CA ASN A 99 2.25 -5.07 -5.36
C ASN A 99 3.75 -5.44 -5.35
N LEU A 100 4.21 -6.23 -6.35
CA LEU A 100 5.62 -6.67 -6.42
C LEU A 100 6.61 -5.50 -6.44
N PRO A 101 6.49 -4.49 -7.33
CA PRO A 101 7.38 -3.34 -7.34
C PRO A 101 7.38 -2.56 -6.01
N GLU A 102 6.24 -2.43 -5.35
CA GLU A 102 6.13 -1.77 -4.04
C GLU A 102 6.81 -2.58 -2.94
N ALA A 103 6.63 -3.90 -2.93
CA ALA A 103 7.31 -4.78 -1.98
C ALA A 103 8.84 -4.74 -2.19
N GLU A 104 9.31 -4.77 -3.44
CA GLU A 104 10.73 -4.62 -3.78
C GLU A 104 11.31 -3.27 -3.31
N ALA A 105 10.58 -2.18 -3.54
CA ALA A 105 11.01 -0.84 -3.11
C ALA A 105 11.08 -0.72 -1.58
N LEU A 106 10.14 -1.34 -0.85
CA LEU A 106 10.11 -1.31 0.60
C LEU A 106 11.20 -2.17 1.24
N THR A 107 11.58 -3.29 0.61
CA THR A 107 12.44 -4.30 1.23
C THR A 107 13.85 -4.38 0.61
N GLY A 108 14.03 -3.89 -0.62
CA GLY A 108 15.24 -4.10 -1.40
C GLY A 108 15.41 -5.52 -1.94
N VAL A 109 14.44 -6.41 -1.73
CA VAL A 109 14.45 -7.78 -2.23
C VAL A 109 13.81 -7.82 -3.60
N ARG A 110 14.53 -8.32 -4.61
CA ARG A 110 13.94 -8.63 -5.91
C ARG A 110 13.08 -9.89 -5.80
N ILE A 111 11.85 -9.80 -6.29
CA ILE A 111 10.86 -10.86 -6.13
C ILE A 111 10.60 -11.54 -7.48
N GLU A 112 11.20 -12.72 -7.68
CA GLU A 112 11.05 -13.53 -8.88
C GLU A 112 10.23 -14.81 -8.65
N ASN A 113 10.01 -15.17 -7.38
CA ASN A 113 9.30 -16.38 -6.98
C ASN A 113 8.70 -16.23 -5.58
N ARG A 114 7.96 -17.27 -5.14
CA ARG A 114 7.33 -17.32 -3.82
C ARG A 114 8.33 -17.15 -2.66
N GLN A 115 9.51 -17.76 -2.75
CA GLN A 115 10.51 -17.69 -1.67
C GLN A 115 11.04 -16.27 -1.48
N ASP A 116 11.20 -15.53 -2.57
CA ASP A 116 11.58 -14.13 -2.53
C ASP A 116 10.45 -13.27 -1.90
N ALA A 117 9.19 -13.55 -2.27
CA ALA A 117 8.04 -12.89 -1.67
C ALA A 117 7.96 -13.16 -0.16
N GLU A 118 8.23 -14.38 0.27
CA GLU A 118 8.29 -14.75 1.70
C GLU A 118 9.40 -13.99 2.44
N ARG A 119 10.60 -13.86 1.83
CA ARG A 119 11.69 -13.06 2.40
C ARG A 119 11.31 -11.58 2.52
N ALA A 120 10.69 -11.04 1.48
CA ALA A 120 10.22 -9.65 1.50
C ALA A 120 9.14 -9.46 2.59
N ALA A 121 8.17 -10.36 2.68
CA ALA A 121 7.14 -10.31 3.71
C ALA A 121 7.73 -10.38 5.12
N LYS A 122 8.74 -11.24 5.34
CA LYS A 122 9.43 -11.33 6.64
C LYS A 122 10.10 -10.01 7.03
N ILE A 123 10.79 -9.34 6.11
CA ILE A 123 11.38 -8.02 6.36
C ILE A 123 10.31 -7.00 6.76
N LEU A 124 9.15 -7.00 6.09
CA LEU A 124 8.04 -6.11 6.41
C LEU A 124 7.42 -6.42 7.78
N GLN A 125 7.30 -7.70 8.12
CA GLN A 125 6.85 -8.13 9.45
C GLN A 125 7.84 -7.71 10.55
N ASP A 126 9.13 -7.80 10.30
CA ASP A 126 10.18 -7.34 11.22
C ASP A 126 10.16 -5.81 11.40
N CYS A 127 9.58 -5.06 10.44
CA CYS A 127 9.27 -3.63 10.59
C CYS A 127 7.98 -3.34 11.38
N GLY A 128 7.28 -4.36 11.88
CA GLY A 128 6.09 -4.23 12.73
C GLY A 128 4.75 -4.44 12.01
N VAL A 129 4.76 -4.81 10.74
CA VAL A 129 3.54 -5.19 10.00
C VAL A 129 3.09 -6.58 10.45
N LYS A 130 1.80 -6.75 10.78
CA LYS A 130 1.29 -8.05 11.25
C LYS A 130 1.07 -9.03 10.10
N ASN A 131 0.40 -8.57 9.05
CA ASN A 131 0.06 -9.42 7.91
C ASN A 131 0.43 -8.69 6.61
N VAL A 132 1.01 -9.41 5.65
CA VAL A 132 1.44 -8.87 4.37
C VAL A 132 0.73 -9.59 3.23
N VAL A 133 -0.01 -8.86 2.41
CA VAL A 133 -0.58 -9.38 1.16
C VAL A 133 0.27 -8.89 0.00
N ILE A 134 1.09 -9.75 -0.58
CA ILE A 134 1.85 -9.43 -1.80
C ILE A 134 1.00 -9.79 -3.02
N LYS A 135 0.62 -8.76 -3.79
CA LYS A 135 -0.17 -8.91 -5.01
C LYS A 135 0.72 -9.39 -6.15
N GLY A 136 0.60 -10.67 -6.53
CA GLY A 136 1.49 -11.34 -7.48
C GLY A 136 1.09 -11.20 -8.96
N GLY A 137 0.16 -10.33 -9.30
CA GLY A 137 -0.37 -10.19 -10.66
C GLY A 137 0.65 -9.91 -11.77
N HIS A 138 1.89 -9.59 -11.43
CA HIS A 138 3.00 -9.33 -12.36
C HIS A 138 4.11 -10.39 -12.28
N LEU A 139 3.95 -11.43 -11.48
CA LEU A 139 4.95 -12.48 -11.35
C LEU A 139 4.89 -13.46 -12.53
N GLY A 140 6.06 -13.82 -13.05
CA GLY A 140 6.18 -14.79 -14.13
C GLY A 140 5.98 -14.20 -15.53
N ASP A 141 5.96 -15.10 -16.53
CA ASP A 141 5.68 -14.74 -17.92
C ASP A 141 4.27 -14.11 -17.99
N SER A 142 4.16 -12.98 -18.69
CA SER A 142 2.87 -12.35 -19.01
C SER A 142 1.88 -13.28 -19.72
N ARG A 143 2.36 -14.46 -20.17
CA ARG A 143 1.59 -15.54 -20.78
C ARG A 143 1.02 -16.55 -19.76
N SER A 144 1.35 -16.43 -18.46
CA SER A 144 0.75 -17.31 -17.46
C SER A 144 -0.78 -17.12 -17.44
N GLU A 145 -1.52 -18.23 -17.52
CA GLU A 145 -2.98 -18.22 -17.43
C GLU A 145 -3.49 -17.86 -16.04
N TYR A 146 -2.63 -17.90 -15.02
CA TYR A 146 -2.98 -17.66 -13.61
C TYR A 146 -2.13 -16.57 -13.01
N CYS A 147 -2.71 -15.88 -12.04
CA CYS A 147 -2.01 -14.97 -11.13
C CYS A 147 -2.26 -15.44 -9.69
N THR A 148 -1.26 -15.24 -8.83
CA THR A 148 -1.32 -15.68 -7.44
C THR A 148 -0.95 -14.50 -6.54
N ASP A 149 -1.81 -14.22 -5.57
CA ASP A 149 -1.54 -13.32 -4.46
C ASP A 149 -1.19 -14.15 -3.22
N TRP A 150 -0.29 -13.67 -2.38
CA TRP A 150 0.12 -14.34 -1.15
C TRP A 150 -0.22 -13.51 0.07
N LEU A 151 -0.88 -14.13 1.03
CA LEU A 151 -1.06 -13.56 2.38
C LEU A 151 -0.08 -14.27 3.33
N PHE A 152 0.85 -13.51 3.86
CA PHE A 152 1.79 -13.93 4.90
C PHE A 152 1.28 -13.42 6.25
N THR A 153 0.90 -14.34 7.13
CA THR A 153 0.61 -14.07 8.54
C THR A 153 1.81 -14.42 9.40
N PRO A 154 1.82 -14.19 10.71
CA PRO A 154 2.88 -14.65 11.59
C PRO A 154 3.07 -16.17 11.60
N ASP A 155 1.98 -16.92 11.38
CA ASP A 155 1.95 -18.36 11.59
C ASP A 155 1.81 -19.15 10.28
N GLU A 156 1.18 -18.58 9.26
CA GLU A 156 0.76 -19.31 8.06
C GLU A 156 0.93 -18.47 6.79
N VAL A 157 0.98 -19.15 5.65
CA VAL A 157 0.99 -18.55 4.32
C VAL A 157 -0.21 -19.07 3.53
N PHE A 158 -1.02 -18.16 3.02
CA PHE A 158 -2.15 -18.48 2.16
C PHE A 158 -1.87 -18.02 0.73
N GLU A 159 -2.29 -18.84 -0.24
CA GLU A 159 -2.18 -18.55 -1.67
C GLU A 159 -3.58 -18.39 -2.27
N PHE A 160 -3.79 -17.28 -2.96
CA PHE A 160 -5.02 -16.99 -3.69
C PHE A 160 -4.69 -16.97 -5.18
N THR A 161 -5.03 -18.03 -5.88
CA THR A 161 -4.76 -18.18 -7.31
C THR A 161 -6.05 -18.06 -8.09
N ASP A 162 -6.04 -17.20 -9.10
CA ASP A 162 -7.17 -17.03 -10.01
C ASP A 162 -6.70 -16.90 -11.45
N ARG A 163 -7.63 -17.07 -12.39
CA ARG A 163 -7.36 -16.98 -13.81
C ARG A 163 -7.05 -15.54 -14.21
N ARG A 164 -5.98 -15.36 -14.97
CA ARG A 164 -5.61 -14.05 -15.51
C ARG A 164 -6.55 -13.67 -16.64
N PHE A 165 -7.15 -12.50 -16.56
CA PHE A 165 -7.93 -11.93 -17.65
C PHE A 165 -7.01 -11.14 -18.59
N PRO A 166 -6.92 -11.51 -19.88
CA PRO A 166 -6.13 -10.78 -20.87
C PRO A 166 -6.86 -9.47 -21.21
N THR A 167 -6.57 -8.40 -20.48
CA THR A 167 -7.17 -7.09 -20.70
C THR A 167 -6.12 -5.98 -20.58
N ALA A 168 -6.24 -4.94 -21.42
CA ALA A 168 -5.51 -3.71 -21.29
C ALA A 168 -6.16 -2.74 -20.26
N HIS A 169 -7.41 -3.02 -19.87
CA HIS A 169 -8.19 -2.18 -18.94
C HIS A 169 -7.93 -2.59 -17.49
N THR A 170 -6.73 -2.27 -16.98
CA THR A 170 -6.30 -2.63 -15.62
C THR A 170 -6.36 -1.46 -14.63
N HIS A 171 -7.01 -0.32 -15.01
CA HIS A 171 -7.17 0.81 -14.10
C HIS A 171 -8.13 0.46 -12.97
N GLY A 172 -7.73 0.75 -11.72
CA GLY A 172 -8.55 0.48 -10.54
C GLY A 172 -8.57 -0.97 -10.06
N THR A 173 -7.87 -1.90 -10.75
CA THR A 173 -7.88 -3.32 -10.35
C THR A 173 -7.07 -3.62 -9.10
N GLY A 174 -6.24 -2.70 -8.64
CA GLY A 174 -5.42 -2.84 -7.43
C GLY A 174 -5.84 -1.94 -6.26
N CYS A 175 -6.92 -1.21 -6.42
CA CYS A 175 -7.40 -0.29 -5.37
C CYS A 175 -8.33 -0.97 -4.37
#